data_75d33eb5e7a029ce9724794163b7127c
#
_entry.id   75d33eb5e7a029ce9724794163b7127c
#
_cell.length_a   1.000
_cell.length_b   1.000
_cell.length_c   1.000
_cell.angle_alpha   90.00
_cell.angle_beta   90.00
_cell.angle_gamma   90.00
#
_symmetry.space_group_name_H-M   'P 1'
#
loop_
_entity.id
_entity.type
_entity.pdbx_description
1 polymer ?
#
loop_
_entity_poly.entity_id
_entity_poly.type
_entity_poly.pdbx_seq_one_letter_code
_entity_poly.pdbx_strand_id
1 'polypeptide(L)'
;MRISHRHRLIFFSFPKTASSTVRHVLDPYSDVRPVPRLVDVHDDNPFHPHMRPERVRECFDRLGWDFGGYTRFACVRNPWARLVSLYRHLGREESRPPFREWLLGLTADDPQEKRLWLRYGSWPLERFLKDRDGNVLVDKVLRTEDLDSRLIPFLRSLGVPIEEGREVPRRNRAGRVDDYRRF
;
A
#
# COMPACT_ATOMS: atom_id res chain seq x y z
N MET A 1 -1.50 5.82 0.15
CA MET A 1 -2.54 6.06 -0.85
C MET A 1 -2.24 7.34 -1.60
N ARG A 2 -2.66 7.47 -2.85
CA ARG A 2 -2.68 8.70 -3.66
C ARG A 2 -3.93 8.70 -4.52
N ILE A 3 -4.53 9.87 -4.68
CA ILE A 3 -5.69 10.06 -5.55
C ILE A 3 -5.34 11.17 -6.54
N SER A 4 -5.62 10.94 -7.82
CA SER A 4 -5.54 11.96 -8.85
C SER A 4 -6.89 12.09 -9.54
N HIS A 5 -7.53 13.22 -9.34
CA HIS A 5 -8.77 13.59 -10.05
C HIS A 5 -8.48 13.81 -11.52
N ARG A 6 -7.38 14.51 -11.81
CA ARG A 6 -6.95 14.83 -13.17
C ARG A 6 -6.74 13.59 -14.03
N HIS A 7 -6.14 12.53 -13.47
CA HIS A 7 -5.82 11.30 -14.18
C HIS A 7 -6.80 10.16 -13.85
N ARG A 8 -7.87 10.44 -13.09
CA ARG A 8 -8.89 9.46 -12.70
C ARG A 8 -8.27 8.19 -12.15
N LEU A 9 -7.32 8.30 -11.23
CA LEU A 9 -6.63 7.16 -10.63
C LEU A 9 -6.62 7.19 -9.10
N ILE A 10 -6.67 6.01 -8.49
CA ILE A 10 -6.50 5.80 -7.05
C ILE A 10 -5.45 4.72 -6.83
N PHE A 11 -4.39 5.06 -6.10
CA PHE A 11 -3.40 4.10 -5.62
C PHE A 11 -3.66 3.74 -4.16
N PHE A 12 -3.93 2.46 -3.88
CA PHE A 12 -4.06 1.95 -2.52
C PHE A 12 -2.70 1.50 -1.98
N SER A 13 -2.24 2.18 -0.93
CA SER A 13 -0.98 1.89 -0.25
C SER A 13 -1.14 0.79 0.78
N PHE A 14 -0.82 -0.45 0.46
CA PHE A 14 -0.79 -1.51 1.46
C PHE A 14 0.57 -1.58 2.18
N PRO A 15 0.60 -2.00 3.45
CA PRO A 15 1.86 -2.11 4.19
C PRO A 15 2.83 -3.09 3.55
N LYS A 16 4.07 -2.66 3.38
CA LYS A 16 5.23 -3.47 2.92
C LYS A 16 5.16 -3.98 1.48
N THR A 17 4.40 -3.30 0.61
CA THR A 17 4.26 -3.59 -0.83
C THR A 17 4.83 -2.47 -1.71
N ALA A 18 5.99 -1.93 -1.35
CA ALA A 18 6.66 -0.82 -2.03
C ALA A 18 5.86 0.50 -2.10
N SER A 19 4.91 0.71 -1.20
CA SER A 19 4.02 1.87 -1.19
C SER A 19 4.75 3.22 -1.19
N SER A 20 5.91 3.33 -0.53
CA SER A 20 6.73 4.57 -0.51
C SER A 20 7.26 4.92 -1.90
N THR A 21 7.68 3.90 -2.67
CA THR A 21 8.18 4.03 -4.04
C THR A 21 7.07 4.54 -4.96
N VAL A 22 5.91 3.88 -4.95
CA VAL A 22 4.78 4.25 -5.81
C VAL A 22 4.25 5.64 -5.45
N ARG A 23 4.10 5.95 -4.16
CA ARG A 23 3.69 7.29 -3.71
C ARG A 23 4.64 8.38 -4.22
N HIS A 24 5.94 8.14 -4.16
CA HIS A 24 6.92 9.11 -4.64
C HIS A 24 6.82 9.35 -6.16
N VAL A 25 6.56 8.31 -6.95
CA VAL A 25 6.33 8.46 -8.39
C VAL A 25 5.05 9.24 -8.65
N LEU A 26 3.99 9.02 -7.85
CA LEU A 26 2.69 9.65 -8.01
C LEU A 26 2.57 11.03 -7.36
N ASP A 27 3.49 11.43 -6.49
CA ASP A 27 3.41 12.71 -5.76
C ASP A 27 3.19 13.93 -6.67
N PRO A 28 3.85 14.07 -7.83
CA PRO A 28 3.63 15.20 -8.73
C PRO A 28 2.26 15.19 -9.42
N TYR A 29 1.60 14.04 -9.47
CA TYR A 29 0.35 13.81 -10.21
C TYR A 29 -0.87 13.63 -9.31
N SER A 30 -0.71 13.80 -8.00
CA SER A 30 -1.76 13.56 -7.00
C SER A 30 -2.38 14.86 -6.53
N ASP A 31 -3.68 14.97 -6.70
CA ASP A 31 -4.48 16.12 -6.25
C ASP A 31 -4.82 16.00 -4.77
N VAL A 32 -5.07 14.78 -4.30
CA VAL A 32 -5.36 14.50 -2.89
C VAL A 32 -4.22 13.70 -2.26
N ARG A 33 -3.66 14.28 -1.19
CA ARG A 33 -2.65 13.62 -0.34
C ARG A 33 -3.26 13.28 1.00
N PRO A 34 -3.26 11.99 1.37
CA PRO A 34 -3.75 11.58 2.68
C PRO A 34 -2.99 12.26 3.81
N VAL A 35 -3.69 12.56 4.90
CA VAL A 35 -3.05 13.03 6.13
C VAL A 35 -2.06 11.99 6.66
N PRO A 36 -0.96 12.41 7.32
CA PRO A 36 0.09 11.48 7.74
C PRO A 36 -0.37 10.43 8.75
N ARG A 37 -1.21 10.81 9.68
CA ARG A 37 -1.68 9.96 10.79
C ARG A 37 -3.20 9.88 10.82
N LEU A 38 -3.73 8.78 11.32
CA LEU A 38 -5.17 8.59 11.45
C LEU A 38 -5.84 9.67 12.33
N VAL A 39 -5.13 10.17 13.34
CA VAL A 39 -5.62 11.23 14.22
C VAL A 39 -5.72 12.60 13.55
N ASP A 40 -5.07 12.78 12.40
CA ASP A 40 -5.10 14.01 11.62
C ASP A 40 -6.25 14.02 10.59
N VAL A 41 -7.06 12.95 10.53
CA VAL A 41 -8.22 12.85 9.63
C VAL A 41 -9.29 13.87 10.06
N HIS A 42 -9.83 14.61 9.08
CA HIS A 42 -10.90 15.60 9.26
C HIS A 42 -11.85 15.57 8.05
N ASP A 43 -12.97 16.25 8.13
CA ASP A 43 -14.05 16.15 7.14
C ASP A 43 -13.60 16.55 5.72
N ASP A 44 -12.76 17.56 5.57
CA ASP A 44 -12.25 18.00 4.27
C ASP A 44 -11.16 17.06 3.71
N ASN A 45 -10.49 16.28 4.57
CA ASN A 45 -9.53 15.27 4.15
C ASN A 45 -9.64 13.99 4.99
N PRO A 46 -10.62 13.13 4.67
CA PRO A 46 -10.88 11.91 5.42
C PRO A 46 -9.89 10.77 5.12
N PHE A 47 -8.87 11.02 4.30
CA PHE A 47 -7.99 9.99 3.78
C PHE A 47 -6.71 9.83 4.60
N HIS A 48 -6.36 8.59 4.95
CA HIS A 48 -5.08 8.24 5.58
C HIS A 48 -4.30 7.19 4.73
N PRO A 49 -2.96 7.03 4.92
CA PRO A 49 -2.11 6.30 3.96
C PRO A 49 -2.49 4.86 3.67
N HIS A 50 -2.99 4.12 4.66
CA HIS A 50 -3.27 2.68 4.55
C HIS A 50 -4.77 2.35 4.62
N MET A 51 -5.60 3.28 4.15
CA MET A 51 -7.05 3.09 4.12
C MET A 51 -7.43 1.96 3.17
N ARG A 52 -8.39 1.14 3.58
CA ARG A 52 -8.94 0.06 2.74
C ARG A 52 -9.80 0.64 1.62
N PRO A 53 -9.83 0.00 0.43
CA PRO A 53 -10.65 0.47 -0.70
C PRO A 53 -12.12 0.71 -0.36
N GLU A 54 -12.73 -0.18 0.42
CA GLU A 54 -14.11 -0.05 0.90
C GLU A 54 -14.34 1.29 1.64
N ARG A 55 -13.42 1.65 2.56
CA ARG A 55 -13.50 2.90 3.29
C ARG A 55 -13.27 4.13 2.41
N VAL A 56 -12.41 3.98 1.39
CA VAL A 56 -12.21 5.05 0.42
C VAL A 56 -13.47 5.25 -0.41
N ARG A 57 -14.16 4.17 -0.82
CA ARG A 57 -15.46 4.24 -1.49
C ARG A 57 -16.48 4.99 -0.64
N GLU A 58 -16.63 4.64 0.64
CA GLU A 58 -17.52 5.34 1.58
C GLU A 58 -17.22 6.85 1.68
N CYS A 59 -15.92 7.22 1.67
CA CYS A 59 -15.52 8.64 1.65
C CYS A 59 -15.88 9.32 0.34
N PHE A 60 -15.68 8.64 -0.80
CA PHE A 60 -16.06 9.15 -2.12
C PHE A 60 -17.56 9.42 -2.19
N ASP A 61 -18.39 8.45 -1.74
CA ASP A 61 -19.85 8.57 -1.70
C ASP A 61 -20.27 9.79 -0.87
N ARG A 62 -19.66 9.97 0.31
CA ARG A 62 -19.93 11.12 1.20
C ARG A 62 -19.52 12.47 0.59
N LEU A 63 -18.42 12.49 -0.18
CA LEU A 63 -17.92 13.69 -0.86
C LEU A 63 -18.60 13.96 -2.22
N GLY A 64 -19.50 13.09 -2.66
CA GLY A 64 -20.15 13.18 -3.95
C GLY A 64 -19.22 12.88 -5.14
N TRP A 65 -18.16 12.10 -4.89
CA TRP A 65 -17.20 11.73 -5.93
C TRP A 65 -17.52 10.36 -6.51
N ASP A 66 -17.41 10.23 -7.84
CA ASP A 66 -17.66 8.99 -8.56
C ASP A 66 -16.49 8.00 -8.42
N PHE A 67 -16.53 7.12 -7.40
CA PHE A 67 -15.49 6.09 -7.17
C PHE A 67 -15.32 5.14 -8.36
N GLY A 68 -16.41 4.82 -9.06
CA GLY A 68 -16.40 3.90 -10.21
C GLY A 68 -15.63 4.45 -11.41
N GLY A 69 -15.61 5.77 -11.58
CA GLY A 69 -14.92 6.43 -12.68
C GLY A 69 -13.41 6.54 -12.56
N TYR A 70 -12.79 5.90 -11.55
CA TYR A 70 -11.32 5.92 -11.35
C TYR A 70 -10.73 4.55 -11.62
N THR A 71 -9.55 4.52 -12.26
CA THR A 71 -8.73 3.32 -12.27
C THR A 71 -8.08 3.13 -10.90
N ARG A 72 -8.44 2.04 -10.24
CA ARG A 72 -8.03 1.71 -8.87
C ARG A 72 -6.96 0.65 -8.90
N PHE A 73 -5.80 0.94 -8.34
CA PHE A 73 -4.72 -0.03 -8.35
C PHE A 73 -3.99 -0.15 -7.01
N ALA A 74 -3.36 -1.29 -6.81
CA ALA A 74 -2.57 -1.61 -5.64
C ALA A 74 -1.33 -2.40 -6.01
N CYS A 75 -0.36 -2.45 -5.10
CA CYS A 75 0.76 -3.36 -5.20
C CYS A 75 0.61 -4.50 -4.20
N VAL A 76 0.96 -5.71 -4.65
CA VAL A 76 1.10 -6.90 -3.81
C VAL A 76 2.56 -7.34 -3.79
N ARG A 77 2.90 -8.18 -2.84
CA ARG A 77 4.25 -8.73 -2.68
C ARG A 77 4.16 -10.19 -2.31
N ASN A 78 5.18 -10.98 -2.67
CA ASN A 78 5.32 -12.34 -2.16
C ASN A 78 5.10 -12.36 -0.64
N PRO A 79 4.21 -13.20 -0.09
CA PRO A 79 3.81 -13.17 1.31
C PRO A 79 5.01 -13.30 2.27
N TRP A 80 5.93 -14.19 1.99
CA TRP A 80 7.12 -14.41 2.81
C TRP A 80 8.05 -13.19 2.80
N ALA A 81 8.34 -12.65 1.62
CA ALA A 81 9.14 -11.44 1.47
C ALA A 81 8.46 -10.23 2.14
N ARG A 82 7.13 -10.20 2.17
CA ARG A 82 6.36 -9.16 2.86
C ARG A 82 6.50 -9.28 4.37
N LEU A 83 6.37 -10.49 4.94
CA LEU A 83 6.54 -10.74 6.38
C LEU A 83 7.96 -10.40 6.85
N VAL A 84 8.98 -10.81 6.11
CA VAL A 84 10.37 -10.43 6.42
C VAL A 84 10.55 -8.91 6.38
N SER A 85 9.95 -8.23 5.40
CA SER A 85 9.98 -6.76 5.32
C SER A 85 9.25 -6.10 6.47
N LEU A 86 8.19 -6.71 6.98
CA LEU A 86 7.44 -6.25 8.14
C LEU A 86 8.27 -6.39 9.41
N TYR A 87 8.82 -7.58 9.64
CA TYR A 87 9.70 -7.88 10.76
C TYR A 87 10.87 -6.90 10.86
N ARG A 88 11.56 -6.65 9.74
CA ARG A 88 12.66 -5.68 9.71
C ARG A 88 12.24 -4.24 9.99
N HIS A 89 10.96 -3.94 9.84
CA HIS A 89 10.43 -2.61 10.13
C HIS A 89 10.05 -2.41 11.61
N LEU A 90 10.15 -3.44 12.44
CA LEU A 90 9.82 -3.41 13.87
C LEU A 90 10.79 -2.63 14.75
N GLY A 91 11.88 -2.11 14.23
CA GLY A 91 12.89 -1.39 14.98
C GLY A 91 14.28 -2.01 14.87
N ARG A 92 15.14 -1.73 15.85
CA ARG A 92 16.53 -2.24 15.88
C ARG A 92 16.53 -3.76 16.04
N GLU A 93 17.50 -4.42 15.42
CA GLU A 93 17.62 -5.88 15.40
C GLU A 93 17.75 -6.47 16.81
N GLU A 94 18.51 -5.79 17.69
CA GLU A 94 18.76 -6.19 19.07
C GLU A 94 17.52 -6.20 19.98
N SER A 95 16.48 -5.45 19.61
CA SER A 95 15.23 -5.33 20.38
C SER A 95 14.09 -6.21 19.87
N ARG A 96 14.34 -7.03 18.86
CA ARG A 96 13.32 -7.90 18.24
C ARG A 96 13.47 -9.34 18.70
N PRO A 97 12.38 -10.08 18.96
CA PRO A 97 12.46 -11.52 19.12
C PRO A 97 12.98 -12.17 17.84
N PRO A 98 13.53 -13.37 17.86
CA PRO A 98 13.88 -14.12 16.66
C PRO A 98 12.73 -14.19 15.68
N PHE A 99 13.01 -14.16 14.36
CA PHE A 99 11.97 -14.09 13.32
C PHE A 99 10.91 -15.20 13.45
N ARG A 100 11.35 -16.43 13.74
CA ARG A 100 10.45 -17.58 13.90
C ARG A 100 9.50 -17.39 15.09
N GLU A 101 10.02 -16.92 16.22
CA GLU A 101 9.22 -16.65 17.43
C GLU A 101 8.20 -15.53 17.17
N TRP A 102 8.66 -14.43 16.57
CA TRP A 102 7.78 -13.34 16.15
C TRP A 102 6.68 -13.81 15.19
N LEU A 103 7.03 -14.64 14.19
CA LEU A 103 6.10 -15.14 13.20
C LEU A 103 5.02 -16.04 13.82
N LEU A 104 5.43 -16.93 14.73
CA LEU A 104 4.49 -17.80 15.45
C LEU A 104 3.58 -17.03 16.43
N GLY A 105 4.06 -15.91 16.95
CA GLY A 105 3.27 -15.01 17.79
C GLY A 105 2.34 -14.07 17.03
N LEU A 106 2.41 -14.05 15.67
CA LEU A 106 1.50 -13.23 14.89
C LEU A 106 0.11 -13.84 14.88
N THR A 107 -0.82 -13.13 15.50
CA THR A 107 -2.24 -13.37 15.30
C THR A 107 -2.82 -12.19 14.53
N ALA A 108 -3.50 -12.48 13.43
CA ALA A 108 -4.06 -11.42 12.56
C ALA A 108 -5.08 -10.52 13.28
N ASP A 109 -5.68 -11.04 14.32
CA ASP A 109 -6.77 -10.39 15.07
C ASP A 109 -6.42 -10.20 16.56
N ASP A 110 -5.12 -10.13 16.92
CA ASP A 110 -4.71 -9.87 18.30
C ASP A 110 -5.25 -8.50 18.77
N PRO A 111 -6.20 -8.47 19.69
CA PRO A 111 -6.79 -7.22 20.19
C PRO A 111 -5.77 -6.40 21.01
N GLN A 112 -4.70 -7.02 21.51
CA GLN A 112 -3.66 -6.36 22.28
C GLN A 112 -2.59 -5.69 21.39
N GLU A 113 -2.50 -6.05 20.10
CA GLU A 113 -1.58 -5.38 19.19
C GLU A 113 -2.08 -3.95 18.89
N LYS A 114 -1.50 -3.00 19.62
CA LYS A 114 -1.86 -1.58 19.52
C LYS A 114 -1.35 -0.92 18.23
N ARG A 115 -0.40 -1.55 17.55
CA ARG A 115 0.18 -1.04 16.30
C ARG A 115 -0.61 -1.53 15.11
N LEU A 116 -1.68 -0.84 14.78
CA LEU A 116 -2.59 -1.19 13.68
C LEU A 116 -1.89 -1.55 12.37
N TRP A 117 -0.76 -0.88 12.07
CA TRP A 117 0.03 -1.14 10.87
C TRP A 117 0.69 -2.52 10.89
N LEU A 118 1.03 -3.08 12.07
CA LEU A 118 1.52 -4.46 12.21
C LEU A 118 0.42 -5.46 11.94
N ARG A 119 -0.75 -5.26 12.55
CA ARG A 119 -1.93 -6.09 12.28
C ARG A 119 -2.25 -6.11 10.80
N TYR A 120 -2.40 -4.94 10.18
CA TYR A 120 -2.67 -4.84 8.74
C TYR A 120 -1.52 -5.38 7.89
N GLY A 121 -0.29 -5.25 8.35
CA GLY A 121 0.89 -5.79 7.67
C GLY A 121 0.93 -7.32 7.63
N SER A 122 0.35 -8.01 8.62
CA SER A 122 0.28 -9.48 8.66
C SER A 122 -0.91 -10.07 7.89
N TRP A 123 -1.96 -9.29 7.66
CA TRP A 123 -3.16 -9.78 6.97
C TRP A 123 -2.89 -10.26 5.54
N PRO A 124 -3.60 -11.29 5.06
CA PRO A 124 -3.62 -11.63 3.64
C PRO A 124 -3.99 -10.41 2.79
N LEU A 125 -3.27 -10.19 1.69
CA LEU A 125 -3.51 -9.01 0.84
C LEU A 125 -4.92 -9.02 0.21
N GLU A 126 -5.47 -10.18 -0.02
CA GLU A 126 -6.85 -10.35 -0.48
C GLU A 126 -7.87 -9.60 0.40
N ARG A 127 -7.68 -9.63 1.73
CA ARG A 127 -8.53 -8.93 2.69
C ARG A 127 -8.54 -7.40 2.50
N PHE A 128 -7.52 -6.84 1.84
CA PHE A 128 -7.47 -5.42 1.49
C PHE A 128 -8.11 -5.12 0.14
N LEU A 129 -8.20 -6.09 -0.76
CA LEU A 129 -8.67 -5.87 -2.12
C LEU A 129 -10.19 -5.97 -2.24
N LYS A 130 -10.85 -6.62 -1.28
CA LYS A 130 -12.28 -6.92 -1.30
C LYS A 130 -13.06 -6.09 -0.27
N ASP A 131 -14.33 -5.85 -0.57
CA ASP A 131 -15.31 -5.36 0.41
C ASP A 131 -15.86 -6.52 1.26
N ARG A 132 -16.84 -6.22 2.12
CA ARG A 132 -17.49 -7.20 3.01
C ARG A 132 -18.27 -8.26 2.26
N ASP A 133 -18.77 -7.91 1.08
CA ASP A 133 -19.54 -8.79 0.22
C ASP A 133 -18.67 -9.67 -0.68
N GLY A 134 -17.34 -9.50 -0.60
CA GLY A 134 -16.36 -10.24 -1.38
C GLY A 134 -16.06 -9.65 -2.76
N ASN A 135 -16.62 -8.49 -3.11
CA ASN A 135 -16.36 -7.81 -4.38
C ASN A 135 -14.97 -7.21 -4.40
N VAL A 136 -14.24 -7.41 -5.50
CA VAL A 136 -12.91 -6.82 -5.70
C VAL A 136 -13.05 -5.34 -6.04
N LEU A 137 -12.44 -4.48 -5.22
CA LEU A 137 -12.49 -3.02 -5.37
C LEU A 137 -11.25 -2.41 -6.04
N VAL A 138 -10.45 -3.24 -6.68
CA VAL A 138 -9.19 -2.84 -7.33
C VAL A 138 -9.17 -3.38 -8.75
N ASP A 139 -8.95 -2.51 -9.74
CA ASP A 139 -8.97 -2.88 -11.17
C ASP A 139 -7.64 -3.48 -11.62
N LYS A 140 -6.52 -3.04 -11.01
CA LYS A 140 -5.19 -3.50 -11.36
C LYS A 140 -4.34 -3.81 -10.13
N VAL A 141 -3.69 -4.95 -10.18
CA VAL A 141 -2.70 -5.36 -9.17
C VAL A 141 -1.33 -5.46 -9.83
N LEU A 142 -0.33 -4.76 -9.27
CA LEU A 142 1.07 -4.84 -9.66
C LEU A 142 1.86 -5.63 -8.63
N ARG A 143 2.77 -6.48 -9.07
CA ARG A 143 3.67 -7.18 -8.14
C ARG A 143 4.86 -6.29 -7.80
N THR A 144 5.23 -6.23 -6.53
CA THR A 144 6.42 -5.48 -6.09
C THR A 144 7.70 -5.98 -6.77
N GLU A 145 7.75 -7.26 -7.08
CA GLU A 145 8.86 -7.93 -7.72
C GLU A 145 9.12 -7.43 -9.15
N ASP A 146 8.05 -7.03 -9.85
CA ASP A 146 8.08 -6.58 -11.24
C ASP A 146 7.90 -5.05 -11.36
N LEU A 147 7.90 -4.34 -10.23
CA LEU A 147 7.49 -2.92 -10.18
C LEU A 147 8.40 -2.02 -11.05
N ASP A 148 9.70 -2.30 -11.08
CA ASP A 148 10.69 -1.53 -11.84
C ASP A 148 10.36 -1.48 -13.34
N SER A 149 9.81 -2.55 -13.90
CA SER A 149 9.45 -2.66 -15.32
C SER A 149 7.98 -2.38 -15.63
N ARG A 150 7.09 -2.50 -14.64
CA ARG A 150 5.64 -2.43 -14.86
C ARG A 150 4.98 -1.12 -14.47
N LEU A 151 5.51 -0.42 -13.45
CA LEU A 151 4.82 0.77 -12.90
C LEU A 151 4.73 1.91 -13.92
N ILE A 152 5.87 2.32 -14.48
CA ILE A 152 5.90 3.46 -15.41
C ILE A 152 5.07 3.21 -16.68
N PRO A 153 5.23 2.06 -17.38
CA PRO A 153 4.36 1.75 -18.51
C PRO A 153 2.88 1.75 -18.18
N PHE A 154 2.50 1.19 -17.02
CA PHE A 154 1.12 1.18 -16.57
C PHE A 154 0.59 2.61 -16.34
N LEU A 155 1.33 3.47 -15.65
CA LEU A 155 0.88 4.84 -15.40
C LEU A 155 0.78 5.66 -16.70
N ARG A 156 1.70 5.46 -17.64
CA ARG A 156 1.62 6.10 -18.97
C ARG A 156 0.39 5.64 -19.76
N SER A 157 0.02 4.37 -19.68
CA SER A 157 -1.20 3.87 -20.33
C SER A 157 -2.49 4.50 -19.79
N LEU A 158 -2.43 5.10 -18.59
CA LEU A 158 -3.50 5.88 -17.98
C LEU A 158 -3.41 7.39 -18.28
N GLY A 159 -2.51 7.80 -19.18
CA GLY A 159 -2.31 9.20 -19.54
C GLY A 159 -1.59 10.03 -18.49
N VAL A 160 -0.87 9.40 -17.53
CA VAL A 160 -0.01 10.13 -16.59
C VAL A 160 1.26 10.55 -17.35
N PRO A 161 1.59 11.86 -17.43
CA PRO A 161 2.69 12.38 -18.24
C PRO A 161 4.06 12.18 -17.56
N ILE A 162 4.46 10.93 -17.38
CA ILE A 162 5.76 10.59 -16.79
C ILE A 162 6.84 10.77 -17.83
N GLU A 163 7.87 11.54 -17.48
CA GLU A 163 9.02 11.85 -18.34
C GLU A 163 9.66 10.59 -18.91
N GLU A 164 10.12 10.68 -20.15
CA GLU A 164 10.87 9.60 -20.80
C GLU A 164 12.19 9.34 -20.04
N GLY A 165 12.58 8.08 -19.92
CA GLY A 165 13.77 7.70 -19.15
C GLY A 165 13.62 7.71 -17.63
N ARG A 166 12.46 8.13 -17.09
CA ARG A 166 12.24 8.09 -15.65
C ARG A 166 12.24 6.66 -15.14
N GLU A 167 13.12 6.41 -14.18
CA GLU A 167 13.19 5.12 -13.48
C GLU A 167 12.33 5.11 -12.21
N VAL A 168 11.92 3.91 -11.80
CA VAL A 168 11.26 3.70 -10.52
C VAL A 168 12.30 3.82 -9.40
N PRO A 169 12.17 4.79 -8.48
CA PRO A 169 13.17 5.00 -7.45
C PRO A 169 13.19 3.84 -6.47
N ARG A 170 14.36 3.34 -6.19
CA ARG A 170 14.56 2.24 -5.24
C ARG A 170 14.63 2.79 -3.80
N ARG A 171 13.47 3.06 -3.21
CA ARG A 171 13.34 3.56 -1.84
C ARG A 171 13.25 2.41 -0.82
N ASN A 172 13.77 2.66 0.39
CA ASN A 172 13.70 1.73 1.53
C ASN A 172 14.31 0.34 1.26
N ARG A 173 15.49 0.32 0.67
CA ARG A 173 16.35 -0.86 0.64
C ARG A 173 16.95 -1.10 2.04
N ALA A 174 16.14 -1.42 3.04
CA ALA A 174 16.64 -2.10 4.20
C ALA A 174 17.02 -3.52 3.77
N GLY A 175 18.28 -3.71 3.36
CA GLY A 175 18.87 -4.95 2.90
C GLY A 175 17.95 -5.72 1.95
N ARG A 176 18.37 -5.90 0.71
CA ARG A 176 17.70 -6.79 -0.22
C ARG A 176 17.59 -8.15 0.45
N VAL A 177 16.42 -8.54 0.92
CA VAL A 177 16.12 -9.93 1.18
C VAL A 177 15.76 -10.50 -0.17
N ASP A 178 16.76 -10.66 -1.02
CA ASP A 178 16.59 -11.39 -2.25
C ASP A 178 16.37 -12.88 -1.95
N ASP A 179 16.63 -13.28 -0.70
CA ASP A 179 16.39 -14.63 -0.22
C ASP A 179 15.70 -14.63 1.16
N TYR A 180 14.38 -14.52 1.14
CA TYR A 180 13.56 -14.70 2.35
C TYR A 180 13.65 -16.11 2.95
N ARG A 181 14.28 -17.08 2.23
CA ARG A 181 14.47 -18.45 2.67
C ARG A 181 15.58 -18.60 3.73
N ARG A 182 16.32 -17.52 3.97
CA ARG A 182 17.38 -17.45 5.00
C ARG A 182 16.85 -17.17 6.42
N PHE A 183 15.55 -17.04 6.59
CA PHE A 183 14.89 -16.74 7.87
C PHE A 183 14.13 -17.93 8.42
#